data_45417cc9b11c2877809df73ae8bd18bd
#
_entry.id   45417cc9b11c2877809df73ae8bd18bd
#
_cell.length_a   1.000
_cell.length_b   1.000
_cell.length_c   1.000
_cell.angle_alpha   90.00
_cell.angle_beta   90.00
_cell.angle_gamma   90.00
#
_symmetry.space_group_name_H-M   'P 1'
#
loop_
_entity.id
_entity.type
_entity.pdbx_description
1 polymer ?
#
loop_
_entity_poly.entity_id
_entity_poly.type
_entity_poly.pdbx_seq_one_letter_code
_entity_poly.pdbx_strand_id
1 'polypeptide(L)'
;MTAIHRNNVKVLGSGEQTIMFAHGYGCDQSMWRHVYPAFLDDYKVVLFDYVGSGESDATAFSTSRYSTLHGYALDVLDIMEELNLRDAHFVGHSVSAMIGALASIDASDRFKTLTMIGPSPCYINSGDYQGGMQRADVESLLDTLESNHVAWAATMAPAIMGNPETPELAGELEASFCRMDPFLANHFARVTFLSDNRADLPKVKTRTLVLQCQRDVIAGTSVGEYVHEWLPNSQLVMMDATGHCPHMSAPLEVIKEVRTFLA
;
A
#
# COMPACT_ATOMS: atom_id res chain seq x y z
N MET A 1 21.16 -12.70 4.79
CA MET A 1 20.68 -11.36 5.18
C MET A 1 19.34 -11.55 5.85
N THR A 2 19.09 -10.92 7.01
CA THR A 2 17.81 -10.99 7.73
C THR A 2 16.78 -10.13 7.05
N ALA A 3 15.48 -10.45 7.20
CA ALA A 3 14.39 -9.62 6.69
C ALA A 3 14.37 -8.24 7.36
N ILE A 4 14.70 -8.17 8.64
CA ILE A 4 14.82 -6.90 9.38
C ILE A 4 15.81 -5.96 8.71
N HIS A 5 16.98 -6.43 8.35
CA HIS A 5 18.00 -5.59 7.68
C HIS A 5 17.62 -5.30 6.22
N ARG A 6 17.19 -6.33 5.48
CA ARG A 6 16.79 -6.22 4.08
C ARG A 6 15.72 -5.14 3.87
N ASN A 7 14.73 -5.12 4.73
CA ASN A 7 13.54 -4.27 4.62
C ASN A 7 13.59 -3.04 5.57
N ASN A 8 14.75 -2.67 6.10
CA ASN A 8 14.90 -1.50 7.00
C ASN A 8 13.81 -1.46 8.08
N VAL A 9 13.56 -2.57 8.76
CA VAL A 9 12.46 -2.69 9.71
C VAL A 9 12.73 -1.88 10.97
N LYS A 10 11.74 -1.11 11.40
CA LYS A 10 11.73 -0.38 12.68
C LYS A 10 10.60 -0.92 13.55
N VAL A 11 10.92 -1.19 14.80
CA VAL A 11 9.95 -1.61 15.82
C VAL A 11 9.90 -0.55 16.90
N LEU A 12 8.72 0.05 17.10
CA LEU A 12 8.49 1.18 17.99
C LEU A 12 7.31 0.88 18.92
N GLY A 13 7.17 1.65 20.00
CA GLY A 13 6.07 1.45 20.95
C GLY A 13 6.26 0.23 21.85
N SER A 14 5.35 0.05 22.82
CA SER A 14 5.50 -0.95 23.89
C SER A 14 4.25 -1.81 24.13
N GLY A 15 3.21 -1.65 23.29
CA GLY A 15 1.98 -2.43 23.41
C GLY A 15 2.18 -3.94 23.16
N GLU A 16 1.29 -4.76 23.68
CA GLU A 16 1.33 -6.21 23.48
C GLU A 16 0.89 -6.61 22.07
N GLN A 17 -0.11 -5.93 21.52
CA GLN A 17 -0.59 -6.17 20.14
C GLN A 17 0.30 -5.45 19.14
N THR A 18 0.48 -6.07 17.98
CA THR A 18 1.30 -5.48 16.90
C THR A 18 0.42 -4.87 15.82
N ILE A 19 0.80 -3.66 15.39
CA ILE A 19 0.28 -3.03 14.17
C ILE A 19 1.43 -2.77 13.20
N MET A 20 1.28 -3.24 11.96
CA MET A 20 2.29 -3.14 10.91
C MET A 20 1.79 -2.23 9.80
N PHE A 21 2.57 -1.22 9.42
CA PHE A 21 2.22 -0.27 8.37
C PHE A 21 3.08 -0.49 7.12
N ALA A 22 2.41 -0.67 5.99
CA ALA A 22 3.02 -0.93 4.69
C ALA A 22 2.70 0.20 3.69
N HIS A 23 3.75 0.81 3.15
CA HIS A 23 3.65 1.95 2.24
C HIS A 23 3.22 1.55 0.82
N GLY A 24 2.73 2.54 0.05
CA GLY A 24 2.36 2.38 -1.36
C GLY A 24 3.56 2.41 -2.32
N TYR A 25 3.27 2.23 -3.61
CA TYR A 25 4.25 2.40 -4.68
C TYR A 25 4.90 3.80 -4.62
N GLY A 26 6.20 3.85 -4.85
CA GLY A 26 6.95 5.11 -4.91
C GLY A 26 7.23 5.77 -3.56
N CYS A 27 6.81 5.13 -2.48
CA CYS A 27 6.89 5.63 -1.12
C CYS A 27 7.89 4.83 -0.27
N ASP A 28 8.03 5.24 0.97
CA ASP A 28 8.76 4.55 2.03
C ASP A 28 8.01 4.66 3.37
N GLN A 29 8.52 4.03 4.41
CA GLN A 29 7.88 4.01 5.73
C GLN A 29 7.68 5.40 6.35
N SER A 30 8.43 6.43 5.92
CA SER A 30 8.29 7.79 6.44
C SER A 30 6.94 8.43 6.14
N MET A 31 6.22 7.94 5.14
CA MET A 31 4.88 8.43 4.81
C MET A 31 3.86 8.21 5.93
N TRP A 32 4.12 7.27 6.83
CA TRP A 32 3.27 6.97 7.97
C TRP A 32 3.49 7.89 9.17
N ARG A 33 4.47 8.84 9.13
CA ARG A 33 4.89 9.69 10.27
C ARG A 33 3.77 10.48 10.94
N HIS A 34 2.68 10.79 10.22
CA HIS A 34 1.52 11.49 10.78
C HIS A 34 0.44 10.54 11.33
N VAL A 35 0.58 9.24 11.11
CA VAL A 35 -0.40 8.22 11.52
C VAL A 35 0.16 7.33 12.63
N TYR A 36 1.32 6.70 12.43
CA TYR A 36 1.83 5.71 13.36
C TYR A 36 2.05 6.23 14.80
N PRO A 37 2.42 7.51 15.05
CA PRO A 37 2.63 7.97 16.43
C PRO A 37 1.40 7.86 17.32
N ALA A 38 0.19 7.91 16.71
CA ALA A 38 -1.06 7.74 17.45
C ALA A 38 -1.25 6.32 18.01
N PHE A 39 -0.45 5.35 17.62
CA PHE A 39 -0.57 3.94 18.02
C PHE A 39 0.53 3.48 18.98
N LEU A 40 1.55 4.31 19.27
CA LEU A 40 2.74 3.91 20.03
C LEU A 40 2.45 3.54 21.49
N ASP A 41 1.43 4.14 22.08
CA ASP A 41 1.08 3.89 23.48
C ASP A 41 0.38 2.52 23.67
N ASP A 42 -0.39 2.10 22.65
CA ASP A 42 -1.26 0.93 22.74
C ASP A 42 -0.71 -0.28 21.96
N TYR A 43 0.19 -0.07 21.01
CA TYR A 43 0.67 -1.10 20.09
C TYR A 43 2.20 -1.13 19.99
N LYS A 44 2.71 -2.31 19.67
CA LYS A 44 4.01 -2.48 19.03
C LYS A 44 3.84 -2.12 17.56
N VAL A 45 4.43 -1.01 17.13
CA VAL A 45 4.35 -0.51 15.75
C VAL A 45 5.52 -1.04 14.94
N VAL A 46 5.23 -1.68 13.81
CA VAL A 46 6.24 -2.15 12.87
C VAL A 46 6.14 -1.32 11.60
N LEU A 47 7.24 -0.68 11.22
CA LEU A 47 7.43 0.05 9.98
C LEU A 47 8.51 -0.65 9.16
N PHE A 48 8.41 -0.65 7.85
CA PHE A 48 9.40 -1.25 6.97
C PHE A 48 9.35 -0.66 5.57
N ASP A 49 10.42 -0.88 4.81
CA ASP A 49 10.50 -0.51 3.40
C ASP A 49 10.52 -1.79 2.53
N TYR A 50 9.74 -1.83 1.45
CA TYR A 50 9.90 -2.88 0.44
C TYR A 50 11.26 -2.78 -0.23
N VAL A 51 11.82 -3.93 -0.64
CA VAL A 51 13.10 -3.95 -1.37
C VAL A 51 13.01 -3.06 -2.62
N GLY A 52 13.95 -2.11 -2.70
CA GLY A 52 13.98 -1.08 -3.75
C GLY A 52 13.30 0.23 -3.37
N SER A 53 12.79 0.34 -2.14
CA SER A 53 12.17 1.56 -1.60
C SER A 53 12.91 2.02 -0.34
N GLY A 54 12.88 3.32 -0.06
CA GLY A 54 13.44 3.91 1.15
C GLY A 54 14.88 3.51 1.41
N GLU A 55 15.15 3.06 2.64
CA GLU A 55 16.46 2.62 3.12
C GLU A 55 16.61 1.07 3.10
N SER A 56 15.76 0.37 2.34
CA SER A 56 15.87 -1.07 2.16
C SER A 56 17.15 -1.44 1.40
N ASP A 57 17.63 -2.65 1.57
CA ASP A 57 18.80 -3.14 0.82
C ASP A 57 18.42 -3.48 -0.63
N ALA A 58 18.68 -2.53 -1.54
CA ALA A 58 18.42 -2.72 -2.97
C ALA A 58 19.21 -3.88 -3.59
N THR A 59 20.33 -4.32 -2.98
CA THR A 59 21.11 -5.47 -3.47
C THR A 59 20.40 -6.80 -3.29
N ALA A 60 19.36 -6.83 -2.44
CA ALA A 60 18.49 -7.99 -2.25
C ALA A 60 17.45 -8.16 -3.37
N PHE A 61 17.35 -7.17 -4.29
CA PHE A 61 16.40 -7.27 -5.38
C PHE A 61 16.72 -8.42 -6.33
N SER A 62 15.67 -9.14 -6.69
CA SER A 62 15.72 -10.21 -7.69
C SER A 62 14.49 -10.13 -8.57
N THR A 63 14.68 -10.00 -9.88
CA THR A 63 13.57 -9.96 -10.85
C THR A 63 12.67 -11.20 -10.74
N SER A 64 13.23 -12.37 -10.43
CA SER A 64 12.44 -13.60 -10.26
C SER A 64 11.59 -13.58 -8.99
N ARG A 65 12.12 -13.07 -7.85
CA ARG A 65 11.37 -12.95 -6.60
C ARG A 65 10.25 -11.93 -6.72
N TYR A 66 10.55 -10.77 -7.27
CA TYR A 66 9.62 -9.64 -7.35
C TYR A 66 8.87 -9.56 -8.68
N SER A 67 8.74 -10.68 -9.41
CA SER A 67 8.02 -10.73 -10.70
C SER A 67 6.50 -10.51 -10.56
N THR A 68 5.95 -10.65 -9.36
CA THR A 68 4.54 -10.44 -9.01
C THR A 68 4.43 -9.84 -7.60
N LEU A 69 3.23 -9.42 -7.20
CA LEU A 69 2.98 -8.94 -5.83
C LEU A 69 3.24 -9.99 -4.74
N HIS A 70 3.24 -11.29 -5.08
CA HIS A 70 3.59 -12.35 -4.13
C HIS A 70 5.03 -12.23 -3.61
N GLY A 71 5.99 -11.75 -4.42
CA GLY A 71 7.35 -11.50 -3.94
C GLY A 71 7.42 -10.48 -2.80
N TYR A 72 6.61 -9.45 -2.88
CA TYR A 72 6.45 -8.43 -1.83
C TYR A 72 5.64 -8.96 -0.64
N ALA A 73 4.65 -9.84 -0.88
CA ALA A 73 3.92 -10.53 0.19
C ALA A 73 4.85 -11.46 0.99
N LEU A 74 5.79 -12.12 0.33
CA LEU A 74 6.82 -12.91 1.02
C LEU A 74 7.74 -12.05 1.89
N ASP A 75 8.03 -10.79 1.51
CA ASP A 75 8.80 -9.88 2.38
C ASP A 75 8.03 -9.57 3.68
N VAL A 76 6.72 -9.35 3.58
CA VAL A 76 5.85 -9.15 4.77
C VAL A 76 5.90 -10.39 5.67
N LEU A 77 5.77 -11.58 5.09
CA LEU A 77 5.79 -12.84 5.84
C LEU A 77 7.15 -13.13 6.47
N ASP A 78 8.25 -12.86 5.75
CA ASP A 78 9.62 -13.00 6.27
C ASP A 78 9.84 -12.08 7.48
N ILE A 79 9.36 -10.81 7.42
CA ILE A 79 9.43 -9.88 8.55
C ILE A 79 8.61 -10.39 9.73
N MET A 80 7.38 -10.83 9.48
CA MET A 80 6.52 -11.38 10.53
C MET A 80 7.12 -12.64 11.17
N GLU A 81 7.78 -13.47 10.38
CA GLU A 81 8.46 -14.67 10.89
C GLU A 81 9.65 -14.31 11.76
N GLU A 82 10.53 -13.41 11.28
CA GLU A 82 11.74 -13.03 12.02
C GLU A 82 11.43 -12.30 13.32
N LEU A 83 10.35 -11.50 13.36
CA LEU A 83 9.84 -10.84 14.56
C LEU A 83 8.92 -11.75 15.40
N ASN A 84 8.68 -13.01 14.98
CA ASN A 84 7.75 -13.95 15.61
C ASN A 84 6.35 -13.36 15.85
N LEU A 85 5.82 -12.64 14.86
CA LEU A 85 4.51 -12.00 14.96
C LEU A 85 3.38 -12.99 14.68
N ARG A 86 2.34 -12.92 15.50
CA ARG A 86 1.06 -13.60 15.34
C ARG A 86 -0.04 -12.60 15.64
N ASP A 87 -1.22 -12.81 15.06
CA ASP A 87 -2.38 -11.94 15.31
C ASP A 87 -2.07 -10.44 15.13
N ALA A 88 -1.26 -10.08 14.13
CA ALA A 88 -0.90 -8.71 13.85
C ALA A 88 -2.01 -7.98 13.07
N HIS A 89 -2.19 -6.70 13.39
CA HIS A 89 -2.98 -5.79 12.57
C HIS A 89 -2.11 -5.28 11.44
N PHE A 90 -2.55 -5.43 10.19
CA PHE A 90 -1.82 -4.95 9.01
C PHE A 90 -2.56 -3.79 8.38
N VAL A 91 -1.87 -2.68 8.14
CA VAL A 91 -2.39 -1.47 7.48
C VAL A 91 -1.60 -1.25 6.20
N GLY A 92 -2.22 -1.48 5.07
CA GLY A 92 -1.60 -1.35 3.74
C GLY A 92 -2.23 -0.22 2.93
N HIS A 93 -1.38 0.65 2.39
CA HIS A 93 -1.80 1.70 1.47
C HIS A 93 -1.60 1.26 0.03
N SER A 94 -2.62 1.50 -0.83
CA SER A 94 -2.55 1.28 -2.28
C SER A 94 -2.17 -0.17 -2.63
N VAL A 95 -1.09 -0.40 -3.36
CA VAL A 95 -0.56 -1.74 -3.71
C VAL A 95 -0.37 -2.63 -2.48
N SER A 96 -0.02 -2.04 -1.33
CA SER A 96 0.17 -2.79 -0.08
C SER A 96 -1.14 -3.36 0.48
N ALA A 97 -2.29 -2.83 0.10
CA ALA A 97 -3.58 -3.45 0.40
C ALA A 97 -3.66 -4.85 -0.21
N MET A 98 -3.29 -4.99 -1.48
CA MET A 98 -3.27 -6.29 -2.15
C MET A 98 -2.10 -7.17 -1.71
N ILE A 99 -0.92 -6.61 -1.44
CA ILE A 99 0.22 -7.36 -0.88
C ILE A 99 -0.18 -7.97 0.48
N GLY A 100 -0.83 -7.19 1.36
CA GLY A 100 -1.35 -7.68 2.64
C GLY A 100 -2.42 -8.76 2.48
N ALA A 101 -3.32 -8.60 1.51
CA ALA A 101 -4.31 -9.61 1.16
C ALA A 101 -3.65 -10.95 0.79
N LEU A 102 -2.69 -10.92 -0.15
CA LEU A 102 -1.95 -12.11 -0.59
C LEU A 102 -1.19 -12.77 0.57
N ALA A 103 -0.48 -11.97 1.38
CA ALA A 103 0.21 -12.48 2.57
C ALA A 103 -0.76 -13.14 3.57
N SER A 104 -1.96 -12.57 3.75
CA SER A 104 -2.97 -13.12 4.66
C SER A 104 -3.65 -14.39 4.14
N ILE A 105 -3.66 -14.60 2.83
CA ILE A 105 -4.11 -15.87 2.22
C ILE A 105 -3.09 -16.97 2.53
N ASP A 106 -1.80 -16.67 2.40
CA ASP A 106 -0.72 -17.64 2.57
C ASP A 106 -0.47 -18.01 4.04
N ALA A 107 -0.70 -17.07 4.98
CA ALA A 107 -0.44 -17.27 6.41
C ALA A 107 -1.49 -16.56 7.29
N SER A 108 -2.74 -17.00 7.21
CA SER A 108 -3.88 -16.33 7.87
C SER A 108 -3.76 -16.24 9.40
N ASP A 109 -3.05 -17.16 10.05
CA ASP A 109 -2.80 -17.18 11.48
C ASP A 109 -1.86 -16.07 11.97
N ARG A 110 -1.19 -15.37 11.07
CA ARG A 110 -0.34 -14.22 11.38
C ARG A 110 -1.11 -12.89 11.43
N PHE A 111 -2.30 -12.84 10.83
CA PHE A 111 -3.08 -11.61 10.65
C PHE A 111 -4.36 -11.65 11.50
N LYS A 112 -4.51 -10.66 12.39
CA LYS A 112 -5.75 -10.42 13.13
C LYS A 112 -6.74 -9.62 12.31
N THR A 113 -6.26 -8.54 11.68
CA THR A 113 -7.05 -7.70 10.78
C THR A 113 -6.22 -7.17 9.62
N LEU A 114 -6.90 -6.80 8.53
CA LEU A 114 -6.36 -5.99 7.44
C LEU A 114 -7.07 -4.64 7.41
N THR A 115 -6.31 -3.57 7.22
CA THR A 115 -6.84 -2.27 6.79
C THR A 115 -6.27 -1.96 5.41
N MET A 116 -7.14 -1.79 4.44
CA MET A 116 -6.81 -1.49 3.05
C MET A 116 -7.18 -0.04 2.75
N ILE A 117 -6.18 0.83 2.53
CA ILE A 117 -6.39 2.24 2.23
C ILE A 117 -6.19 2.46 0.72
N GLY A 118 -7.24 2.86 0.01
CA GLY A 118 -7.22 3.04 -1.43
C GLY A 118 -6.84 1.77 -2.20
N PRO A 119 -7.46 0.60 -1.92
CA PRO A 119 -7.09 -0.65 -2.56
C PRO A 119 -7.49 -0.68 -4.04
N SER A 120 -6.69 -1.35 -4.86
CA SER A 120 -7.11 -1.77 -6.21
C SER A 120 -6.63 -3.18 -6.51
N PRO A 121 -7.52 -4.13 -6.78
CA PRO A 121 -7.16 -5.49 -7.15
C PRO A 121 -6.75 -5.60 -8.62
N CYS A 122 -7.13 -4.63 -9.45
CA CYS A 122 -6.79 -4.51 -10.87
C CYS A 122 -7.03 -3.08 -11.31
N TYR A 123 -6.05 -2.44 -11.94
CA TYR A 123 -6.18 -1.05 -12.41
C TYR A 123 -6.83 -0.94 -13.79
N ILE A 124 -6.85 -2.05 -14.54
CA ILE A 124 -7.31 -2.10 -15.94
C ILE A 124 -8.80 -2.46 -15.98
N ASN A 125 -9.57 -1.67 -16.74
CA ASN A 125 -10.95 -1.98 -17.07
C ASN A 125 -11.04 -3.30 -17.83
N SER A 126 -11.95 -4.21 -17.44
CA SER A 126 -12.10 -5.53 -18.05
C SER A 126 -13.53 -6.06 -17.93
N GLY A 127 -14.22 -6.16 -19.05
CA GLY A 127 -15.65 -6.50 -19.06
C GLY A 127 -16.46 -5.45 -18.28
N ASP A 128 -17.24 -5.91 -17.31
CA ASP A 128 -18.05 -5.03 -16.45
C ASP A 128 -17.26 -4.41 -15.30
N TYR A 129 -16.02 -4.87 -15.06
CA TYR A 129 -15.16 -4.33 -14.02
C TYR A 129 -14.52 -3.01 -14.43
N GLN A 130 -14.66 -1.99 -13.59
CA GLN A 130 -14.12 -0.65 -13.78
C GLN A 130 -12.92 -0.44 -12.87
N GLY A 131 -11.70 -0.78 -13.35
CA GLY A 131 -10.44 -0.56 -12.61
C GLY A 131 -9.93 0.89 -12.64
N GLY A 132 -10.54 1.73 -13.49
CA GLY A 132 -10.25 3.16 -13.61
C GLY A 132 -9.42 3.52 -14.85
N MET A 133 -8.65 2.60 -15.43
CA MET A 133 -7.76 2.88 -16.56
C MET A 133 -8.01 1.92 -17.73
N GLN A 134 -7.83 2.38 -18.96
CA GLN A 134 -7.72 1.48 -20.10
C GLN A 134 -6.31 0.87 -20.13
N ARG A 135 -6.16 -0.30 -20.75
CA ARG A 135 -4.85 -0.96 -20.88
C ARG A 135 -3.82 -0.04 -21.57
N ALA A 136 -4.23 0.65 -22.62
CA ALA A 136 -3.35 1.57 -23.34
C ALA A 136 -2.88 2.75 -22.47
N ASP A 137 -3.72 3.23 -21.55
CA ASP A 137 -3.35 4.30 -20.63
C ASP A 137 -2.29 3.81 -19.62
N VAL A 138 -2.44 2.59 -19.11
CA VAL A 138 -1.45 1.96 -18.21
C VAL A 138 -0.13 1.75 -18.94
N GLU A 139 -0.15 1.25 -20.17
CA GLU A 139 1.06 1.06 -20.99
C GLU A 139 1.76 2.40 -21.24
N SER A 140 1.02 3.44 -21.62
CA SER A 140 1.57 4.80 -21.83
C SER A 140 2.16 5.41 -20.55
N LEU A 141 1.51 5.18 -19.40
CA LEU A 141 2.00 5.62 -18.10
C LEU A 141 3.35 4.94 -17.77
N LEU A 142 3.45 3.64 -18.01
CA LEU A 142 4.67 2.87 -17.76
C LEU A 142 5.81 3.26 -18.72
N ASP A 143 5.51 3.49 -20.01
CA ASP A 143 6.48 3.95 -21.00
C ASP A 143 7.01 5.36 -20.67
N THR A 144 6.13 6.23 -20.15
CA THR A 144 6.53 7.58 -19.69
C THR A 144 7.44 7.48 -18.47
N LEU A 145 7.11 6.62 -17.51
CA LEU A 145 7.95 6.36 -16.32
C LEU A 145 9.33 5.83 -16.73
N GLU A 146 9.38 4.88 -17.66
CA GLU A 146 10.64 4.29 -18.14
C GLU A 146 11.51 5.31 -18.88
N SER A 147 10.90 6.15 -19.72
CA SER A 147 11.63 7.12 -20.55
C SER A 147 12.05 8.37 -19.78
N ASN A 148 11.27 8.83 -18.80
CA ASN A 148 11.54 10.04 -18.02
C ASN A 148 10.89 10.00 -16.63
N HIS A 149 11.54 9.31 -15.70
CA HIS A 149 11.07 9.12 -14.32
C HIS A 149 10.76 10.46 -13.61
N VAL A 150 11.62 11.48 -13.77
CA VAL A 150 11.44 12.77 -13.11
C VAL A 150 10.23 13.53 -13.66
N ALA A 151 10.05 13.57 -14.98
CA ALA A 151 8.88 14.23 -15.56
C ALA A 151 7.58 13.48 -15.23
N TRP A 152 7.65 12.15 -15.16
CA TRP A 152 6.53 11.33 -14.70
C TRP A 152 6.15 11.68 -13.26
N ALA A 153 7.13 11.73 -12.35
CA ALA A 153 6.91 12.08 -10.95
C ALA A 153 6.27 13.46 -10.79
N ALA A 154 6.80 14.47 -11.48
CA ALA A 154 6.29 15.83 -11.45
C ALA A 154 4.83 15.96 -11.96
N THR A 155 4.43 15.10 -12.89
CA THR A 155 3.05 15.08 -13.42
C THR A 155 2.11 14.27 -12.53
N MET A 156 2.55 13.10 -12.07
CA MET A 156 1.69 12.17 -11.35
C MET A 156 1.49 12.52 -9.87
N ALA A 157 2.51 13.08 -9.21
CA ALA A 157 2.39 13.35 -7.78
C ALA A 157 1.27 14.34 -7.44
N PRO A 158 1.08 15.48 -8.14
CA PRO A 158 -0.05 16.37 -7.89
C PRO A 158 -1.41 15.71 -8.19
N ALA A 159 -1.50 14.91 -9.25
CA ALA A 159 -2.73 14.20 -9.61
C ALA A 159 -3.12 13.15 -8.56
N ILE A 160 -2.15 12.35 -8.12
CA ILE A 160 -2.33 11.32 -7.07
C ILE A 160 -2.69 11.96 -5.74
N MET A 161 -2.01 13.04 -5.35
CA MET A 161 -2.28 13.73 -4.09
C MET A 161 -3.65 14.40 -4.06
N GLY A 162 -4.06 15.05 -5.16
CA GLY A 162 -5.42 15.57 -5.34
C GLY A 162 -5.83 16.71 -4.38
N ASN A 163 -4.85 17.37 -3.74
CA ASN A 163 -5.07 18.45 -2.75
C ASN A 163 -4.32 19.73 -3.21
N PRO A 164 -4.84 20.47 -4.20
CA PRO A 164 -4.13 21.62 -4.79
C PRO A 164 -3.93 22.79 -3.82
N GLU A 165 -4.71 22.86 -2.75
CA GLU A 165 -4.60 23.86 -1.67
C GLU A 165 -3.41 23.59 -0.72
N THR A 166 -2.82 22.40 -0.76
CA THR A 166 -1.64 22.00 0.02
C THR A 166 -0.55 21.42 -0.91
N PRO A 167 0.03 22.24 -1.79
CA PRO A 167 0.96 21.78 -2.83
C PRO A 167 2.25 21.15 -2.28
N GLU A 168 2.61 21.43 -1.04
CA GLU A 168 3.74 20.81 -0.33
C GLU A 168 3.59 19.29 -0.21
N LEU A 169 2.37 18.76 -0.08
CA LEU A 169 2.10 17.32 -0.04
C LEU A 169 2.43 16.66 -1.39
N ALA A 170 2.07 17.33 -2.48
CA ALA A 170 2.41 16.85 -3.83
C ALA A 170 3.94 16.90 -4.06
N GLY A 171 4.61 17.97 -3.61
CA GLY A 171 6.06 18.09 -3.69
C GLY A 171 6.79 17.01 -2.88
N GLU A 172 6.24 16.63 -1.73
CA GLU A 172 6.78 15.54 -0.93
C GLU A 172 6.64 14.18 -1.62
N LEU A 173 5.48 13.91 -2.21
CA LEU A 173 5.25 12.68 -2.97
C LEU A 173 6.14 12.60 -4.21
N GLU A 174 6.31 13.71 -4.94
CA GLU A 174 7.24 13.83 -6.07
C GLU A 174 8.67 13.53 -5.64
N ALA A 175 9.13 14.14 -4.55
CA ALA A 175 10.46 13.88 -4.01
C ALA A 175 10.63 12.41 -3.59
N SER A 176 9.57 11.77 -3.08
CA SER A 176 9.59 10.34 -2.76
C SER A 176 9.77 9.48 -4.02
N PHE A 177 8.99 9.74 -5.07
CA PHE A 177 9.13 9.05 -6.36
C PHE A 177 10.55 9.19 -6.92
N CYS A 178 11.09 10.41 -6.91
CA CYS A 178 12.42 10.69 -7.46
C CYS A 178 13.58 10.05 -6.67
N ARG A 179 13.38 9.64 -5.41
CA ARG A 179 14.42 8.95 -4.62
C ARG A 179 14.60 7.49 -5.01
N MET A 180 13.61 6.85 -5.64
CA MET A 180 13.75 5.48 -6.06
C MET A 180 14.75 5.32 -7.21
N ASP A 181 15.48 4.22 -7.23
CA ASP A 181 16.23 3.80 -8.40
C ASP A 181 15.28 3.64 -9.60
N PRO A 182 15.52 4.27 -10.76
CA PRO A 182 14.59 4.25 -11.89
C PRO A 182 14.25 2.85 -12.40
N PHE A 183 15.19 1.90 -12.38
CA PHE A 183 14.94 0.52 -12.79
C PHE A 183 14.01 -0.19 -11.81
N LEU A 184 14.25 -0.03 -10.50
CA LEU A 184 13.41 -0.64 -9.46
C LEU A 184 12.02 0.00 -9.42
N ALA A 185 11.94 1.32 -9.61
CA ALA A 185 10.67 2.04 -9.72
C ALA A 185 9.84 1.54 -10.91
N ASN A 186 10.44 1.42 -12.10
CA ASN A 186 9.76 0.89 -13.29
C ASN A 186 9.30 -0.55 -13.08
N HIS A 187 10.16 -1.40 -12.52
CA HIS A 187 9.81 -2.78 -12.25
C HIS A 187 8.61 -2.91 -11.30
N PHE A 188 8.64 -2.20 -10.17
CA PHE A 188 7.55 -2.24 -9.19
C PHE A 188 6.26 -1.63 -9.76
N ALA A 189 6.35 -0.55 -10.56
CA ALA A 189 5.20 0.02 -11.26
C ALA A 189 4.55 -1.00 -12.20
N ARG A 190 5.34 -1.69 -13.02
CA ARG A 190 4.82 -2.73 -13.94
C ARG A 190 4.13 -3.85 -13.20
N VAL A 191 4.74 -4.36 -12.11
CA VAL A 191 4.15 -5.39 -11.27
C VAL A 191 2.86 -4.91 -10.60
N THR A 192 2.79 -3.64 -10.20
CA THR A 192 1.61 -3.03 -9.57
C THR A 192 0.48 -2.83 -10.58
N PHE A 193 0.73 -2.03 -11.62
CA PHE A 193 -0.33 -1.56 -12.53
C PHE A 193 -0.83 -2.63 -13.52
N LEU A 194 -0.04 -3.69 -13.75
CA LEU A 194 -0.44 -4.81 -14.59
C LEU A 194 -0.96 -6.01 -13.79
N SER A 195 -1.02 -5.91 -12.44
CA SER A 195 -1.55 -6.98 -11.61
C SER A 195 -3.06 -7.15 -11.77
N ASP A 196 -3.53 -8.38 -11.59
CA ASP A 196 -4.95 -8.72 -11.46
C ASP A 196 -5.11 -9.72 -10.33
N ASN A 197 -5.56 -9.23 -9.19
CA ASN A 197 -5.77 -9.99 -7.96
C ASN A 197 -7.27 -10.11 -7.60
N ARG A 198 -8.17 -9.86 -8.55
CA ARG A 198 -9.62 -9.96 -8.31
C ARG A 198 -10.04 -11.36 -7.85
N ALA A 199 -9.43 -12.39 -8.42
CA ALA A 199 -9.70 -13.78 -8.05
C ALA A 199 -9.18 -14.17 -6.65
N ASP A 200 -8.38 -13.31 -6.01
CA ASP A 200 -7.84 -13.54 -4.67
C ASP A 200 -8.74 -12.97 -3.58
N LEU A 201 -9.53 -11.94 -3.85
CA LEU A 201 -10.41 -11.30 -2.87
C LEU A 201 -11.30 -12.30 -2.11
N PRO A 202 -11.99 -13.26 -2.76
CA PRO A 202 -12.83 -14.25 -2.06
C PRO A 202 -12.06 -15.21 -1.14
N LYS A 203 -10.74 -15.28 -1.28
CA LYS A 203 -9.86 -16.17 -0.48
C LYS A 203 -9.43 -15.51 0.84
N VAL A 204 -9.53 -14.18 0.95
CA VAL A 204 -9.15 -13.41 2.15
C VAL A 204 -10.18 -13.66 3.25
N LYS A 205 -9.81 -14.41 4.28
CA LYS A 205 -10.69 -14.72 5.43
C LYS A 205 -10.54 -13.73 6.57
N THR A 206 -9.42 -12.99 6.59
CA THR A 206 -9.10 -12.01 7.61
C THR A 206 -10.12 -10.89 7.64
N ARG A 207 -10.56 -10.49 8.84
CA ARG A 207 -11.46 -9.32 9.03
C ARG A 207 -10.80 -8.08 8.46
N THR A 208 -11.47 -7.40 7.52
CA THR A 208 -10.88 -6.35 6.70
C THR A 208 -11.67 -5.03 6.79
N LEU A 209 -10.96 -3.92 6.94
CA LEU A 209 -11.46 -2.57 6.74
C LEU A 209 -10.98 -2.04 5.38
N VAL A 210 -11.90 -1.57 4.57
CA VAL A 210 -11.60 -0.85 3.32
C VAL A 210 -11.86 0.64 3.57
N LEU A 211 -10.82 1.46 3.44
CA LEU A 211 -10.89 2.92 3.51
C LEU A 211 -10.76 3.48 2.08
N GLN A 212 -11.82 4.12 1.60
CA GLN A 212 -11.89 4.64 0.25
C GLN A 212 -12.14 6.14 0.25
N CYS A 213 -11.27 6.93 -0.38
CA CYS A 213 -11.49 8.35 -0.59
C CYS A 213 -12.59 8.58 -1.65
N GLN A 214 -13.42 9.61 -1.46
CA GLN A 214 -14.51 9.95 -2.39
C GLN A 214 -13.97 10.40 -3.76
N ARG A 215 -12.80 11.02 -3.79
CA ARG A 215 -12.13 11.48 -5.03
C ARG A 215 -10.71 10.93 -5.04
N ASP A 216 -10.53 9.84 -5.74
CA ASP A 216 -9.25 9.17 -5.93
C ASP A 216 -9.11 8.84 -7.42
N VAL A 217 -8.07 9.38 -8.07
CA VAL A 217 -7.82 9.17 -9.52
C VAL A 217 -7.14 7.85 -9.83
N ILE A 218 -6.63 7.15 -8.81
CA ILE A 218 -5.92 5.87 -8.94
C ILE A 218 -6.86 4.70 -8.67
N ALA A 219 -7.65 4.80 -7.58
CA ALA A 219 -8.63 3.80 -7.17
C ALA A 219 -9.96 4.51 -6.87
N GLY A 220 -10.84 4.57 -7.86
CA GLY A 220 -12.14 5.23 -7.71
C GLY A 220 -13.07 4.50 -6.75
N THR A 221 -14.16 5.15 -6.35
CA THR A 221 -15.13 4.61 -5.38
C THR A 221 -15.68 3.25 -5.79
N SER A 222 -15.94 3.04 -7.08
CA SER A 222 -16.40 1.75 -7.63
C SER A 222 -15.40 0.61 -7.38
N VAL A 223 -14.09 0.93 -7.32
CA VAL A 223 -13.06 -0.08 -7.03
C VAL A 223 -13.12 -0.48 -5.55
N GLY A 224 -13.26 0.48 -4.64
CA GLY A 224 -13.44 0.21 -3.21
C GLY A 224 -14.71 -0.59 -2.91
N GLU A 225 -15.82 -0.24 -3.58
CA GLU A 225 -17.09 -0.98 -3.52
C GLU A 225 -16.93 -2.42 -4.02
N TYR A 226 -16.25 -2.61 -5.15
CA TYR A 226 -15.94 -3.94 -5.69
C TYR A 226 -15.10 -4.76 -4.71
N VAL A 227 -14.04 -4.17 -4.14
CA VAL A 227 -13.20 -4.85 -3.15
C VAL A 227 -14.05 -5.30 -1.95
N HIS A 228 -14.92 -4.43 -1.44
CA HIS A 228 -15.82 -4.74 -0.34
C HIS A 228 -16.79 -5.86 -0.69
N GLU A 229 -17.38 -5.83 -1.87
CA GLU A 229 -18.35 -6.84 -2.34
C GLU A 229 -17.73 -8.25 -2.41
N TRP A 230 -16.46 -8.32 -2.85
CA TRP A 230 -15.79 -9.62 -3.06
C TRP A 230 -14.99 -10.12 -1.85
N LEU A 231 -14.79 -9.30 -0.82
CA LEU A 231 -14.18 -9.71 0.44
C LEU A 231 -15.24 -10.34 1.37
N PRO A 232 -15.07 -11.61 1.81
CA PRO A 232 -16.09 -12.30 2.61
C PRO A 232 -16.37 -11.66 3.97
N ASN A 233 -15.40 -10.94 4.55
CA ASN A 233 -15.48 -10.37 5.89
C ASN A 233 -14.89 -8.96 5.91
N SER A 234 -15.62 -8.00 5.34
CA SER A 234 -15.12 -6.62 5.24
C SER A 234 -16.13 -5.57 5.68
N GLN A 235 -15.63 -4.40 6.00
CA GLN A 235 -16.36 -3.15 6.20
C GLN A 235 -15.80 -2.12 5.22
N LEU A 236 -16.67 -1.33 4.59
CA LEU A 236 -16.27 -0.21 3.73
C LEU A 236 -16.60 1.10 4.44
N VAL A 237 -15.62 1.99 4.50
CA VAL A 237 -15.78 3.37 4.97
C VAL A 237 -15.38 4.31 3.83
N MET A 238 -16.33 5.14 3.40
CA MET A 238 -16.09 6.23 2.47
C MET A 238 -15.57 7.43 3.26
N MET A 239 -14.31 7.79 3.02
CA MET A 239 -13.63 8.90 3.69
C MET A 239 -14.02 10.24 3.05
N ASP A 240 -14.10 11.28 3.86
CA ASP A 240 -14.26 12.66 3.35
C ASP A 240 -12.98 13.17 2.67
N ALA A 241 -11.84 12.53 2.96
CA ALA A 241 -10.56 12.83 2.35
C ALA A 241 -10.60 12.77 0.82
N THR A 242 -9.77 13.62 0.19
CA THR A 242 -9.55 13.66 -1.26
C THR A 242 -8.14 13.21 -1.59
N GLY A 243 -7.98 12.59 -2.76
CA GLY A 243 -6.70 12.05 -3.25
C GLY A 243 -6.43 10.63 -2.79
N HIS A 244 -5.35 10.06 -3.33
CA HIS A 244 -4.99 8.65 -3.11
C HIS A 244 -4.21 8.42 -1.80
N CYS A 245 -3.70 9.49 -1.16
CA CYS A 245 -2.82 9.41 0.01
C CYS A 245 -3.44 10.03 1.28
N PRO A 246 -4.60 9.53 1.79
CA PRO A 246 -5.27 10.13 2.94
C PRO A 246 -4.44 10.07 4.24
N HIS A 247 -3.51 9.13 4.36
CA HIS A 247 -2.57 9.05 5.48
C HIS A 247 -1.60 10.25 5.53
N MET A 248 -1.45 11.00 4.43
CA MET A 248 -0.71 12.26 4.37
C MET A 248 -1.63 13.47 4.46
N SER A 249 -2.72 13.50 3.70
CA SER A 249 -3.60 14.66 3.58
C SER A 249 -4.67 14.76 4.68
N ALA A 250 -5.12 13.64 5.24
CA ALA A 250 -6.15 13.54 6.26
C ALA A 250 -5.81 12.51 7.36
N PRO A 251 -4.60 12.59 7.99
CA PRO A 251 -4.13 11.54 8.89
C PRO A 251 -5.04 11.31 10.10
N LEU A 252 -5.70 12.35 10.60
CA LEU A 252 -6.62 12.23 11.75
C LEU A 252 -7.85 11.38 11.41
N GLU A 253 -8.36 11.49 10.19
CA GLU A 253 -9.46 10.65 9.73
C GLU A 253 -9.02 9.19 9.61
N VAL A 254 -7.85 8.93 9.02
CA VAL A 254 -7.27 7.57 8.95
C VAL A 254 -7.09 6.98 10.35
N ILE A 255 -6.51 7.73 11.28
CA ILE A 255 -6.30 7.29 12.67
C ILE A 255 -7.63 6.92 13.32
N LYS A 256 -8.65 7.78 13.18
CA LYS A 256 -9.99 7.58 13.75
C LYS A 256 -10.62 6.28 13.25
N GLU A 257 -10.63 6.08 11.93
CA GLU A 257 -11.28 4.91 11.32
C GLU A 257 -10.52 3.61 11.65
N VAL A 258 -9.19 3.64 11.62
CA VAL A 258 -8.36 2.48 12.03
C VAL A 258 -8.62 2.15 13.50
N ARG A 259 -8.55 3.13 14.43
CA ARG A 259 -8.83 2.88 15.86
C ARG A 259 -10.24 2.34 16.10
N THR A 260 -11.24 2.89 15.42
CA THR A 260 -12.63 2.41 15.53
C THR A 260 -12.77 0.96 15.09
N PHE A 261 -12.07 0.56 14.02
CA PHE A 261 -12.09 -0.81 13.54
C PHE A 261 -11.32 -1.77 14.45
N LEU A 262 -10.25 -1.33 15.11
CA LEU A 262 -9.44 -2.18 15.99
C LEU A 262 -10.05 -2.37 17.39
N ALA A 263 -10.92 -1.48 17.82
CA ALA A 263 -11.66 -1.58 19.09
C ALA A 263 -12.68 -2.73 19.04
#